data_4809ca3b27c18a50588d9bc7dd925595
#
_entry.id   4809ca3b27c18a50588d9bc7dd925595
#
_cell.length_a   1.000
_cell.length_b   1.000
_cell.length_c   1.000
_cell.angle_alpha   90.00
_cell.angle_beta   90.00
_cell.angle_gamma   90.00
#
_symmetry.space_group_name_H-M   'P 1'
#
loop_
_entity.id
_entity.type
_entity.pdbx_description
1 polymer ?
#
loop_
_entity_poly.entity_id
_entity_poly.type
_entity_poly.pdbx_seq_one_letter_code
_entity_poly.pdbx_strand_id
1 'polypeptide(L)'
;WKAALEEGGFDGYLWLNDDVTVLPSFWEDLKEVFLYARGRCAREGIYVGSTCDADTGAFTYGGFVYTNKWTLKDRMLPPTGEVQPCEAGHGNITYVSAPVVERMGVFCEKYIHGGTDHDYTYLAHKAGFPVLVLPHYSAACKNDHPRDGGRRSFFDLPLRERLKALNSPRGLNLHNALLFSRRCFPWRYPLILVTGYCKALFPKTYYRLYLRLRGVKPPEWAK
;
A
#
# COMPACT_ATOMS: atom_id res chain seq x y z
N TRP A 1 -18.45 1.91 1.58
CA TRP A 1 -18.12 2.22 2.98
C TRP A 1 -19.12 3.23 3.58
N LYS A 2 -19.42 4.34 2.90
CA LYS A 2 -20.38 5.34 3.41
C LYS A 2 -21.73 4.74 3.80
N ALA A 3 -22.33 3.91 2.95
CA ALA A 3 -23.61 3.25 3.25
C ALA A 3 -23.53 2.42 4.54
N ALA A 4 -22.44 1.67 4.76
CA ALA A 4 -22.26 0.91 6.00
C ALA A 4 -22.10 1.82 7.24
N LEU A 5 -21.51 3.03 7.08
CA LEU A 5 -21.45 3.99 8.16
C LEU A 5 -22.82 4.62 8.48
N GLU A 6 -23.63 4.87 7.46
CA GLU A 6 -25.01 5.39 7.62
C GLU A 6 -25.91 4.38 8.35
N GLU A 7 -25.71 3.09 8.10
CA GLU A 7 -26.41 2.02 8.83
C GLU A 7 -25.98 1.95 10.29
N GLY A 8 -24.66 2.08 10.56
CA GLY A 8 -24.09 2.12 11.90
C GLY A 8 -24.17 0.82 12.70
N GLY A 9 -23.74 0.86 13.96
CA GLY A 9 -23.87 -0.27 14.90
C GLY A 9 -22.87 -1.40 14.70
N PHE A 10 -21.80 -1.20 13.91
CA PHE A 10 -20.75 -2.18 13.68
C PHE A 10 -19.55 -1.94 14.57
N ASP A 11 -18.96 -3.02 15.10
CA ASP A 11 -17.69 -2.98 15.87
C ASP A 11 -16.48 -2.66 14.94
N GLY A 12 -16.64 -2.81 13.63
CA GLY A 12 -15.63 -2.50 12.63
C GLY A 12 -16.05 -2.90 11.23
N TYR A 13 -15.12 -2.72 10.29
CA TYR A 13 -15.36 -2.85 8.85
C TYR A 13 -14.28 -3.71 8.23
N LEU A 14 -14.68 -4.71 7.47
CA LEU A 14 -13.76 -5.55 6.71
C LEU A 14 -13.67 -5.02 5.27
N TRP A 15 -12.47 -4.60 4.86
CA TRP A 15 -12.16 -4.39 3.46
C TRP A 15 -11.83 -5.72 2.83
N LEU A 16 -12.49 -6.04 1.75
CA LEU A 16 -12.29 -7.26 1.02
C LEU A 16 -12.37 -6.98 -0.48
N ASN A 17 -11.30 -7.29 -1.20
CA ASN A 17 -11.31 -7.21 -2.66
C ASN A 17 -12.14 -8.36 -3.24
N ASP A 18 -12.72 -8.14 -4.41
CA ASP A 18 -13.58 -9.11 -5.10
C ASP A 18 -12.83 -10.30 -5.73
N ASP A 19 -11.51 -10.18 -5.87
CA ASP A 19 -10.59 -11.20 -6.39
C ASP A 19 -9.89 -12.02 -5.29
N VAL A 20 -10.35 -11.92 -4.05
CA VAL A 20 -9.75 -12.56 -2.88
C VAL A 20 -10.61 -13.73 -2.38
N THR A 21 -10.01 -14.91 -2.17
CA THR A 21 -10.63 -16.06 -1.53
C THR A 21 -10.16 -16.12 -0.07
N VAL A 22 -11.10 -15.90 0.87
CA VAL A 22 -10.80 -15.93 2.32
C VAL A 22 -10.50 -17.35 2.77
N LEU A 23 -9.43 -17.53 3.56
CA LEU A 23 -9.05 -18.81 4.13
C LEU A 23 -9.77 -19.06 5.48
N PRO A 24 -10.03 -20.32 5.85
CA PRO A 24 -10.76 -20.66 7.09
C PRO A 24 -10.11 -20.12 8.37
N SER A 25 -8.77 -20.03 8.40
CA SER A 25 -7.99 -19.53 9.55
C SER A 25 -8.24 -18.04 9.86
N PHE A 26 -8.72 -17.27 8.89
CA PHE A 26 -8.87 -15.82 9.04
C PHE A 26 -9.65 -15.39 10.29
N TRP A 27 -10.76 -16.09 10.58
CA TRP A 27 -11.62 -15.71 11.70
C TRP A 27 -11.00 -15.99 13.07
N GLU A 28 -10.23 -17.07 13.19
CA GLU A 28 -9.49 -17.38 14.42
C GLU A 28 -8.31 -16.41 14.62
N ASP A 29 -7.57 -16.14 13.55
CA ASP A 29 -6.49 -15.15 13.57
C ASP A 29 -7.02 -13.75 13.91
N LEU A 30 -8.20 -13.39 13.43
CA LEU A 30 -8.83 -12.11 13.75
C LEU A 30 -9.17 -12.02 15.24
N LYS A 31 -9.68 -13.10 15.87
CA LYS A 31 -9.90 -13.14 17.32
C LYS A 31 -8.60 -13.01 18.10
N GLU A 32 -7.55 -13.71 17.67
CA GLU A 32 -6.23 -13.64 18.30
C GLU A 32 -5.67 -12.21 18.28
N VAL A 33 -5.71 -11.54 17.13
CA VAL A 33 -5.20 -10.17 17.03
C VAL A 33 -6.01 -9.16 17.84
N PHE A 34 -7.31 -9.36 18.00
CA PHE A 34 -8.14 -8.57 18.92
C PHE A 34 -7.68 -8.71 20.37
N LEU A 35 -7.45 -9.94 20.82
CA LEU A 35 -6.95 -10.20 22.18
C LEU A 35 -5.55 -9.58 22.38
N TYR A 36 -4.67 -9.73 21.38
CA TYR A 36 -3.36 -9.09 21.38
C TYR A 36 -3.46 -7.56 21.49
N ALA A 37 -4.29 -6.94 20.67
CA ALA A 37 -4.45 -5.49 20.64
C ALA A 37 -4.98 -4.95 21.97
N ARG A 38 -5.98 -5.59 22.56
CA ARG A 38 -6.53 -5.22 23.88
C ARG A 38 -5.50 -5.42 25.00
N GLY A 39 -4.74 -6.50 24.98
CA GLY A 39 -3.76 -6.83 26.03
C GLY A 39 -2.46 -6.05 25.92
N ARG A 40 -1.95 -5.78 24.71
CA ARG A 40 -0.64 -5.19 24.48
C ARG A 40 -0.68 -3.72 24.06
N CYS A 41 -1.71 -3.31 23.32
CA CYS A 41 -1.82 -1.97 22.78
C CYS A 41 -2.83 -1.10 23.55
N ALA A 42 -3.62 -1.70 24.44
CA ALA A 42 -4.69 -1.07 25.23
C ALA A 42 -5.78 -0.36 24.37
N ARG A 43 -5.83 -0.63 23.07
CA ARG A 43 -6.80 -0.08 22.12
C ARG A 43 -6.89 -0.93 20.86
N GLU A 44 -8.04 -0.86 20.22
CA GLU A 44 -8.26 -1.50 18.91
C GLU A 44 -7.64 -0.67 17.77
N GLY A 45 -7.45 -1.31 16.61
CA GLY A 45 -6.74 -0.71 15.51
C GLY A 45 -7.14 -1.26 14.14
N ILE A 46 -6.15 -1.40 13.28
CA ILE A 46 -6.28 -1.97 11.93
C ILE A 46 -5.55 -3.31 11.91
N TYR A 47 -6.21 -4.34 11.37
CA TYR A 47 -5.69 -5.70 11.33
C TYR A 47 -5.57 -6.15 9.89
N VAL A 48 -4.34 -6.27 9.41
CA VAL A 48 -4.01 -6.52 8.00
C VAL A 48 -3.82 -8.01 7.79
N GLY A 49 -4.67 -8.62 6.97
CA GLY A 49 -4.51 -9.99 6.53
C GLY A 49 -3.44 -10.09 5.44
N SER A 50 -2.63 -11.15 5.52
CA SER A 50 -1.67 -11.49 4.48
C SER A 50 -2.31 -12.42 3.45
N THR A 51 -1.97 -12.24 2.18
CA THR A 51 -2.43 -13.10 1.10
C THR A 51 -1.30 -13.91 0.49
N CYS A 52 -1.63 -15.09 -0.01
CA CYS A 52 -0.73 -15.91 -0.82
C CYS A 52 -1.31 -16.15 -2.22
N ASP A 53 -0.45 -16.44 -3.15
CA ASP A 53 -0.84 -16.88 -4.48
C ASP A 53 -1.46 -18.28 -4.41
N ALA A 54 -2.64 -18.47 -5.00
CA ALA A 54 -3.42 -19.71 -4.91
C ALA A 54 -2.72 -20.92 -5.54
N ASP A 55 -1.89 -20.70 -6.55
CA ASP A 55 -1.22 -21.75 -7.31
C ASP A 55 0.12 -22.14 -6.68
N THR A 56 0.86 -21.15 -6.16
CA THR A 56 2.24 -21.33 -5.69
C THR A 56 2.40 -21.29 -4.18
N GLY A 57 1.40 -20.79 -3.45
CA GLY A 57 1.48 -20.51 -2.01
C GLY A 57 2.42 -19.35 -1.65
N ALA A 58 3.01 -18.68 -2.63
CA ALA A 58 3.95 -17.58 -2.38
C ALA A 58 3.22 -16.36 -1.81
N PHE A 59 3.88 -15.67 -0.87
CA PHE A 59 3.37 -14.42 -0.31
C PHE A 59 3.13 -13.37 -1.41
N THR A 60 1.97 -12.71 -1.40
CA THR A 60 1.61 -11.67 -2.38
C THR A 60 1.44 -10.30 -1.75
N TYR A 61 0.50 -10.12 -0.83
CA TYR A 61 0.17 -8.85 -0.17
C TYR A 61 0.06 -9.02 1.34
N GLY A 62 0.21 -7.92 2.09
CA GLY A 62 0.08 -7.90 3.55
C GLY A 62 0.52 -6.57 4.14
N GLY A 63 0.91 -6.58 5.42
CA GLY A 63 1.47 -5.42 6.10
C GLY A 63 2.95 -5.20 5.77
N PHE A 64 3.43 -3.98 6.00
CA PHE A 64 4.82 -3.61 5.79
C PHE A 64 5.29 -2.47 6.70
N VAL A 65 6.61 -2.31 6.78
CA VAL A 65 7.27 -1.19 7.47
C VAL A 65 8.16 -0.42 6.49
N TYR A 66 8.24 0.90 6.62
CA TYR A 66 9.15 1.72 5.83
C TYR A 66 10.56 1.64 6.39
N THR A 67 11.47 0.96 5.69
CA THR A 67 12.90 0.92 6.05
C THR A 67 13.63 2.22 5.71
N ASN A 68 13.09 3.01 4.78
CA ASN A 68 13.60 4.33 4.43
C ASN A 68 12.45 5.24 3.98
N LYS A 69 12.10 6.22 4.82
CA LYS A 69 11.00 7.17 4.57
C LYS A 69 11.31 8.24 3.51
N TRP A 70 12.58 8.42 3.14
CA TRP A 70 12.97 9.31 2.04
C TRP A 70 12.73 8.69 0.67
N THR A 71 12.99 7.41 0.53
CA THR A 71 12.79 6.67 -0.73
C THR A 71 11.48 5.91 -0.78
N LEU A 72 10.75 5.83 0.34
CA LEU A 72 9.64 4.90 0.59
C LEU A 72 10.03 3.45 0.30
N LYS A 73 11.28 3.09 0.63
CA LYS A 73 11.64 1.69 0.61
C LYS A 73 10.98 1.01 1.79
N ASP A 74 10.20 0.01 1.50
CA ASP A 74 9.48 -0.82 2.46
C ASP A 74 10.12 -2.21 2.61
N ARG A 75 9.70 -2.89 3.64
CA ARG A 75 9.92 -4.32 3.87
C ARG A 75 8.58 -4.94 4.22
N MET A 76 8.12 -5.83 3.35
CA MET A 76 6.93 -6.63 3.57
C MET A 76 7.11 -7.54 4.79
N LEU A 77 6.02 -7.83 5.47
CA LEU A 77 5.97 -8.70 6.65
C LEU A 77 5.15 -9.96 6.33
N PRO A 78 5.77 -11.02 5.80
CA PRO A 78 5.09 -12.31 5.66
C PRO A 78 4.63 -12.84 7.02
N PRO A 79 3.58 -13.66 7.05
CA PRO A 79 3.12 -14.30 8.28
C PRO A 79 4.22 -15.13 8.94
N THR A 80 4.28 -15.12 10.27
CA THR A 80 5.29 -15.83 11.06
C THR A 80 4.70 -16.80 12.08
N GLY A 81 3.37 -16.92 12.14
CA GLY A 81 2.66 -17.62 13.20
C GLY A 81 2.39 -16.74 14.42
N GLU A 82 2.81 -15.47 14.40
CA GLU A 82 2.60 -14.50 15.48
C GLU A 82 2.08 -13.17 14.93
N VAL A 83 1.37 -12.41 15.77
CA VAL A 83 0.91 -11.05 15.46
C VAL A 83 2.12 -10.11 15.35
N GLN A 84 2.23 -9.39 14.25
CA GLN A 84 3.35 -8.48 13.99
C GLN A 84 2.89 -7.03 13.86
N PRO A 85 3.51 -6.06 14.57
CA PRO A 85 3.27 -4.64 14.31
C PRO A 85 3.78 -4.23 12.92
N CYS A 86 3.01 -3.38 12.23
CA CYS A 86 3.43 -2.79 10.97
C CYS A 86 3.09 -1.29 10.91
N GLU A 87 3.60 -0.58 9.90
CA GLU A 87 3.31 0.86 9.73
C GLU A 87 2.17 1.10 8.72
N ALA A 88 2.00 0.20 7.76
CA ALA A 88 0.97 0.27 6.74
C ALA A 88 0.67 -1.13 6.17
N GLY A 89 -0.40 -1.26 5.40
CA GLY A 89 -0.77 -2.52 4.79
C GLY A 89 -1.63 -2.35 3.54
N HIS A 90 -1.73 -3.44 2.79
CA HIS A 90 -2.59 -3.57 1.61
C HIS A 90 -4.03 -3.87 2.03
N GLY A 91 -4.98 -3.33 1.28
CA GLY A 91 -6.40 -3.43 1.57
C GLY A 91 -7.09 -4.69 1.02
N ASN A 92 -6.35 -5.72 0.59
CA ASN A 92 -6.93 -6.92 -0.01
C ASN A 92 -7.88 -7.66 0.94
N ILE A 93 -7.47 -7.82 2.20
CA ILE A 93 -8.28 -8.30 3.32
C ILE A 93 -7.79 -7.59 4.59
N THR A 94 -8.54 -6.59 5.06
CA THR A 94 -8.11 -5.76 6.19
C THR A 94 -9.29 -5.34 7.03
N TYR A 95 -9.24 -5.65 8.31
CA TYR A 95 -10.24 -5.22 9.28
C TYR A 95 -9.84 -3.87 9.90
N VAL A 96 -10.80 -2.96 9.97
CA VAL A 96 -10.66 -1.63 10.58
C VAL A 96 -11.68 -1.50 11.70
N SER A 97 -11.24 -1.36 12.93
CA SER A 97 -12.14 -1.21 14.08
C SER A 97 -12.92 0.11 14.07
N ALA A 98 -14.11 0.13 14.66
CA ALA A 98 -14.97 1.32 14.72
C ALA A 98 -14.25 2.55 15.30
N PRO A 99 -13.47 2.48 16.39
CA PRO A 99 -12.74 3.64 16.94
C PRO A 99 -11.75 4.27 15.94
N VAL A 100 -11.16 3.48 15.03
CA VAL A 100 -10.32 4.03 13.96
C VAL A 100 -11.17 4.82 12.98
N VAL A 101 -12.30 4.26 12.55
CA VAL A 101 -13.20 4.90 11.59
C VAL A 101 -13.83 6.16 12.16
N GLU A 102 -14.24 6.15 13.41
CA GLU A 102 -14.74 7.33 14.13
C GLU A 102 -13.72 8.47 14.15
N ARG A 103 -12.44 8.15 14.36
CA ARG A 103 -11.37 9.14 14.41
C ARG A 103 -10.87 9.60 13.06
N MET A 104 -10.77 8.70 12.07
CA MET A 104 -10.12 8.93 10.78
C MET A 104 -11.11 9.22 9.65
N GLY A 105 -12.37 8.82 9.82
CA GLY A 105 -13.36 8.80 8.74
C GLY A 105 -13.10 7.69 7.73
N VAL A 106 -13.57 7.87 6.52
CA VAL A 106 -13.40 6.94 5.39
C VAL A 106 -12.16 7.26 4.55
N PHE A 107 -11.93 6.48 3.52
CA PHE A 107 -10.89 6.72 2.53
C PHE A 107 -10.92 8.13 1.93
N CYS A 108 -9.75 8.68 1.66
CA CYS A 108 -9.64 9.94 0.93
C CYS A 108 -10.09 9.76 -0.53
N GLU A 109 -11.22 10.37 -0.89
CA GLU A 109 -11.84 10.26 -2.24
C GLU A 109 -11.05 10.95 -3.36
N LYS A 110 -9.98 11.68 -3.02
CA LYS A 110 -9.12 12.33 -4.02
C LYS A 110 -8.15 11.39 -4.71
N TYR A 111 -8.02 10.15 -4.23
CA TYR A 111 -7.20 9.14 -4.90
C TYR A 111 -7.89 8.64 -6.16
N ILE A 112 -7.12 8.52 -7.23
CA ILE A 112 -7.56 7.96 -8.50
C ILE A 112 -6.91 6.59 -8.64
N HIS A 113 -7.63 5.52 -8.27
CA HIS A 113 -7.17 4.13 -8.34
C HIS A 113 -5.85 3.85 -7.58
N GLY A 114 -5.94 3.10 -6.47
CA GLY A 114 -4.82 2.58 -5.69
C GLY A 114 -4.15 3.56 -4.71
N GLY A 115 -3.51 3.02 -3.69
CA GLY A 115 -2.74 3.73 -2.67
C GLY A 115 -3.55 4.32 -1.52
N THR A 116 -4.87 4.18 -1.55
CA THR A 116 -5.78 4.67 -0.52
C THR A 116 -5.64 3.88 0.78
N ASP A 117 -5.43 2.59 0.67
CA ASP A 117 -5.17 1.64 1.74
C ASP A 117 -3.86 1.95 2.47
N HIS A 118 -2.78 2.19 1.73
CA HIS A 118 -1.49 2.59 2.30
C HIS A 118 -1.58 3.96 3.02
N ASP A 119 -2.30 4.92 2.42
CA ASP A 119 -2.52 6.24 3.02
C ASP A 119 -3.27 6.12 4.34
N TYR A 120 -4.39 5.38 4.33
CA TYR A 120 -5.25 5.24 5.49
C TYR A 120 -4.58 4.51 6.64
N THR A 121 -3.98 3.34 6.36
CA THR A 121 -3.31 2.53 7.37
C THR A 121 -2.10 3.25 7.97
N TYR A 122 -1.30 3.93 7.15
CA TYR A 122 -0.17 4.71 7.63
C TYR A 122 -0.59 5.92 8.46
N LEU A 123 -1.64 6.64 8.08
CA LEU A 123 -2.15 7.76 8.86
C LEU A 123 -2.76 7.31 10.18
N ALA A 124 -3.45 6.17 10.23
CA ALA A 124 -3.92 5.56 11.46
C ALA A 124 -2.76 5.19 12.39
N HIS A 125 -1.69 4.58 11.84
CA HIS A 125 -0.46 4.33 12.59
C HIS A 125 0.14 5.62 13.17
N LYS A 126 0.23 6.69 12.37
CA LYS A 126 0.70 8.01 12.85
C LYS A 126 -0.21 8.63 13.92
N ALA A 127 -1.51 8.35 13.87
CA ALA A 127 -2.47 8.78 14.89
C ALA A 127 -2.41 7.93 16.18
N GLY A 128 -1.48 6.97 16.23
CA GLY A 128 -1.22 6.11 17.39
C GLY A 128 -2.13 4.89 17.47
N PHE A 129 -2.89 4.56 16.42
CA PHE A 129 -3.60 3.29 16.36
C PHE A 129 -2.65 2.13 16.04
N PRO A 130 -2.79 0.96 16.69
CA PRO A 130 -2.05 -0.21 16.32
C PRO A 130 -2.45 -0.64 14.89
N VAL A 131 -1.46 -0.89 14.04
CA VAL A 131 -1.63 -1.54 12.75
C VAL A 131 -0.87 -2.85 12.85
N LEU A 132 -1.59 -3.97 12.74
CA LEU A 132 -1.07 -5.30 13.06
C LEU A 132 -1.30 -6.25 11.89
N VAL A 133 -0.32 -7.10 11.60
CA VAL A 133 -0.42 -8.20 10.64
C VAL A 133 -0.93 -9.44 11.37
N LEU A 134 -1.87 -10.16 10.77
CA LEU A 134 -2.39 -11.43 11.27
C LEU A 134 -1.32 -12.53 11.23
N PRO A 135 -1.37 -13.52 12.15
CA PRO A 135 -0.31 -14.52 12.29
C PRO A 135 -0.13 -15.42 11.08
N HIS A 136 -1.20 -15.74 10.34
CA HIS A 136 -1.18 -16.66 9.21
C HIS A 136 -1.70 -16.01 7.92
N TYR A 137 -1.65 -16.74 6.81
CA TYR A 137 -2.32 -16.30 5.57
C TYR A 137 -3.83 -16.25 5.77
N SER A 138 -4.39 -15.09 5.48
CA SER A 138 -5.82 -14.80 5.65
C SER A 138 -6.64 -15.10 4.41
N ALA A 139 -5.97 -15.05 3.23
CA ALA A 139 -6.65 -15.25 1.97
C ALA A 139 -5.69 -15.63 0.84
N ALA A 140 -6.25 -16.19 -0.24
CA ALA A 140 -5.57 -16.42 -1.50
C ALA A 140 -5.92 -15.28 -2.47
N CYS A 141 -4.89 -14.66 -3.09
CA CYS A 141 -5.04 -13.61 -4.08
C CYS A 141 -3.89 -13.70 -5.09
N LYS A 142 -4.23 -13.80 -6.37
CA LYS A 142 -3.24 -13.92 -7.45
C LYS A 142 -2.49 -12.61 -7.63
N ASN A 143 -1.17 -12.71 -7.84
CA ASN A 143 -0.35 -11.55 -8.16
C ASN A 143 -0.27 -11.34 -9.67
N ASP A 144 -1.20 -10.56 -10.21
CA ASP A 144 -1.29 -10.28 -11.65
C ASP A 144 -0.48 -9.05 -12.11
N HIS A 145 0.33 -8.45 -11.22
CA HIS A 145 1.11 -7.28 -11.57
C HIS A 145 2.35 -7.64 -12.41
N PRO A 146 2.57 -6.97 -13.56
CA PRO A 146 3.78 -7.15 -14.35
C PRO A 146 5.04 -6.86 -13.52
N ARG A 147 6.03 -7.75 -13.56
CA ARG A 147 7.28 -7.62 -12.79
C ARG A 147 8.08 -6.34 -13.09
N ASP A 148 7.95 -5.78 -14.28
CA ASP A 148 8.63 -4.54 -14.70
C ASP A 148 7.82 -3.25 -14.43
N GLY A 149 6.56 -3.40 -13.95
CA GLY A 149 5.65 -2.29 -13.67
C GLY A 149 5.38 -1.39 -14.88
N GLY A 150 5.54 -1.89 -16.10
CA GLY A 150 5.33 -1.13 -17.34
C GLY A 150 6.33 0.00 -17.59
N ARG A 151 7.42 0.08 -16.82
CA ARG A 151 8.41 1.20 -16.89
C ARG A 151 9.05 1.34 -18.26
N ARG A 152 9.41 0.23 -18.89
CA ARG A 152 10.03 0.24 -20.22
C ARG A 152 9.12 0.88 -21.26
N SER A 153 7.84 0.52 -21.26
CA SER A 153 6.87 1.09 -22.21
C SER A 153 6.69 2.60 -22.01
N PHE A 154 6.71 3.11 -20.78
CA PHE A 154 6.63 4.54 -20.52
C PHE A 154 7.81 5.33 -21.11
N PHE A 155 9.03 4.81 -21.01
CA PHE A 155 10.23 5.51 -21.50
C PHE A 155 10.33 5.58 -23.02
N ASP A 156 9.68 4.66 -23.72
CA ASP A 156 9.66 4.61 -25.19
C ASP A 156 8.56 5.49 -25.80
N LEU A 157 7.64 6.01 -25.00
CA LEU A 157 6.57 6.90 -25.47
C LEU A 157 7.11 8.25 -25.94
N PRO A 158 6.49 8.89 -26.95
CA PRO A 158 6.72 10.30 -27.29
C PRO A 158 6.41 11.21 -26.09
N LEU A 159 7.04 12.39 -26.04
CA LEU A 159 6.89 13.33 -24.93
C LEU A 159 5.42 13.63 -24.58
N ARG A 160 4.59 13.87 -25.60
CA ARG A 160 3.16 14.17 -25.42
C ARG A 160 2.44 13.03 -24.70
N GLU A 161 2.72 11.79 -25.08
CA GLU A 161 2.12 10.62 -24.47
C GLU A 161 2.68 10.36 -23.05
N ARG A 162 3.97 10.63 -22.82
CA ARG A 162 4.55 10.59 -21.45
C ARG A 162 3.90 11.58 -20.52
N LEU A 163 3.63 12.81 -20.98
CA LEU A 163 2.94 13.82 -20.17
C LEU A 163 1.49 13.41 -19.85
N LYS A 164 0.79 12.76 -20.78
CA LYS A 164 -0.52 12.18 -20.50
C LYS A 164 -0.44 11.02 -19.50
N ALA A 165 0.51 10.10 -19.72
CA ALA A 165 0.72 8.94 -18.84
C ALA A 165 1.22 9.34 -17.45
N LEU A 166 1.81 10.52 -17.28
CA LEU A 166 2.31 11.01 -15.98
C LEU A 166 1.21 11.04 -14.91
N ASN A 167 -0.01 11.43 -15.28
CA ASN A 167 -1.16 11.50 -14.37
C ASN A 167 -2.20 10.39 -14.62
N SER A 168 -1.95 9.48 -15.54
CA SER A 168 -2.85 8.35 -15.80
C SER A 168 -2.79 7.35 -14.64
N PRO A 169 -3.94 6.79 -14.21
CA PRO A 169 -3.98 5.71 -13.22
C PRO A 169 -3.16 4.47 -13.62
N ARG A 170 -3.11 4.17 -14.92
CA ARG A 170 -2.31 3.06 -15.49
C ARG A 170 -0.87 3.47 -15.82
N GLY A 171 -0.50 4.74 -15.62
CA GLY A 171 0.84 5.27 -15.87
C GLY A 171 1.62 5.47 -14.57
N LEU A 172 2.30 6.62 -14.44
CA LEU A 172 3.09 6.95 -13.25
C LEU A 172 2.25 7.44 -12.07
N ASN A 173 0.99 7.78 -12.31
CA ASN A 173 0.03 8.26 -11.30
C ASN A 173 0.62 9.33 -10.36
N LEU A 174 1.22 10.37 -10.95
CA LEU A 174 1.88 11.45 -10.20
C LEU A 174 0.91 12.13 -9.23
N HIS A 175 -0.37 12.25 -9.61
CA HIS A 175 -1.41 12.80 -8.74
C HIS A 175 -1.48 12.07 -7.41
N ASN A 176 -1.61 10.74 -7.42
CA ASN A 176 -1.65 9.94 -6.19
C ASN A 176 -0.33 10.01 -5.41
N ALA A 177 0.81 9.99 -6.10
CA ALA A 177 2.11 10.10 -5.45
C ALA A 177 2.30 11.45 -4.72
N LEU A 178 1.83 12.55 -5.31
CA LEU A 178 1.83 13.88 -4.70
C LEU A 178 0.84 13.96 -3.53
N LEU A 179 -0.36 13.41 -3.70
CA LEU A 179 -1.38 13.38 -2.65
C LEU A 179 -0.89 12.57 -1.45
N PHE A 180 -0.36 11.38 -1.68
CA PHE A 180 0.24 10.54 -0.64
C PHE A 180 1.39 11.23 0.08
N SER A 181 2.30 11.86 -0.68
CA SER A 181 3.40 12.61 -0.09
C SER A 181 2.89 13.76 0.77
N ARG A 182 1.92 14.54 0.28
CA ARG A 182 1.36 15.68 1.04
C ARG A 182 0.73 15.23 2.36
N ARG A 183 0.06 14.08 2.38
CA ARG A 183 -0.66 13.57 3.56
C ARG A 183 0.26 12.82 4.54
N CYS A 184 1.10 11.94 4.01
CA CYS A 184 1.91 11.03 4.82
C CYS A 184 3.33 11.53 5.08
N PHE A 185 3.96 12.16 4.06
CA PHE A 185 5.36 12.59 4.07
C PHE A 185 5.54 13.97 3.41
N PRO A 186 5.05 15.08 4.03
CA PRO A 186 5.00 16.41 3.39
C PRO A 186 6.32 16.89 2.83
N TRP A 187 7.44 16.58 3.49
CA TRP A 187 8.79 16.95 3.06
C TRP A 187 9.20 16.34 1.70
N ARG A 188 8.55 15.25 1.27
CA ARG A 188 8.81 14.59 -0.02
C ARG A 188 8.05 15.23 -1.18
N TYR A 189 7.04 16.05 -0.91
CA TYR A 189 6.19 16.64 -1.94
C TYR A 189 6.98 17.35 -3.05
N PRO A 190 7.90 18.29 -2.75
CA PRO A 190 8.68 18.96 -3.77
C PRO A 190 9.59 18.00 -4.54
N LEU A 191 10.16 17.00 -3.87
CA LEU A 191 10.99 15.99 -4.52
C LEU A 191 10.18 15.14 -5.51
N ILE A 192 8.98 14.69 -5.12
CA ILE A 192 8.10 13.89 -5.99
C ILE A 192 7.63 14.73 -7.19
N LEU A 193 7.31 16.00 -6.98
CA LEU A 193 6.93 16.91 -8.06
C LEU A 193 8.05 17.01 -9.09
N VAL A 194 9.26 17.38 -8.67
CA VAL A 194 10.42 17.53 -9.54
C VAL A 194 10.77 16.21 -10.24
N THR A 195 10.90 15.12 -9.50
CA THR A 195 11.27 13.82 -10.08
C THR A 195 10.19 13.26 -11.00
N GLY A 196 8.91 13.55 -10.76
CA GLY A 196 7.81 13.19 -11.64
C GLY A 196 7.97 13.83 -13.02
N TYR A 197 8.18 15.14 -13.08
CA TYR A 197 8.44 15.83 -14.35
C TYR A 197 9.77 15.43 -14.99
N CYS A 198 10.84 15.24 -14.21
CA CYS A 198 12.09 14.71 -14.74
C CYS A 198 11.95 13.35 -15.41
N LYS A 199 11.10 12.47 -14.89
CA LYS A 199 10.78 11.17 -15.54
C LYS A 199 10.12 11.37 -16.90
N ALA A 200 9.24 12.36 -17.04
CA ALA A 200 8.52 12.61 -18.28
C ALA A 200 9.41 13.33 -19.31
N LEU A 201 10.18 14.33 -18.89
CA LEU A 201 11.00 15.17 -19.77
C LEU A 201 12.32 14.49 -20.19
N PHE A 202 12.99 13.85 -19.23
CA PHE A 202 14.34 13.27 -19.41
C PHE A 202 14.39 11.80 -18.97
N PRO A 203 13.55 10.91 -19.51
CA PRO A 203 13.32 9.56 -18.96
C PRO A 203 14.61 8.72 -18.89
N LYS A 204 15.40 8.67 -19.96
CA LYS A 204 16.65 7.88 -19.99
C LYS A 204 17.70 8.42 -19.01
N THR A 205 17.88 9.74 -18.97
CA THR A 205 18.84 10.39 -18.05
C THR A 205 18.41 10.19 -16.59
N TYR A 206 17.11 10.39 -16.30
CA TYR A 206 16.57 10.15 -14.98
C TYR A 206 16.79 8.69 -14.53
N TYR A 207 16.50 7.72 -15.41
CA TYR A 207 16.61 6.31 -15.07
C TYR A 207 18.06 5.89 -14.87
N ARG A 208 18.99 6.36 -15.72
CA ARG A 208 20.43 6.15 -15.55
C ARG A 208 20.94 6.67 -14.19
N LEU A 209 20.60 7.90 -13.84
CA LEU A 209 20.98 8.50 -12.56
C LEU A 209 20.40 7.72 -11.38
N TYR A 210 19.11 7.38 -11.46
CA TYR A 210 18.42 6.59 -10.43
C TYR A 210 19.09 5.24 -10.20
N LEU A 211 19.46 4.51 -11.25
CA LEU A 211 20.15 3.22 -11.13
C LEU A 211 21.56 3.37 -10.55
N ARG A 212 22.30 4.40 -10.99
CA ARG A 212 23.64 4.70 -10.44
C ARG A 212 23.58 4.96 -8.93
N LEU A 213 22.62 5.74 -8.48
CA LEU A 213 22.41 6.02 -7.05
C LEU A 213 22.05 4.75 -6.24
N ARG A 214 21.55 3.72 -6.90
CA ARG A 214 21.26 2.40 -6.30
C ARG A 214 22.39 1.38 -6.47
N GLY A 215 23.50 1.76 -7.09
CA GLY A 215 24.60 0.83 -7.37
C GLY A 215 24.29 -0.23 -8.43
N VAL A 216 23.25 -0.02 -9.26
CA VAL A 216 22.80 -0.95 -10.30
C VAL A 216 23.28 -0.46 -11.67
N LYS A 217 23.89 -1.35 -12.46
CA LYS A 217 24.28 -1.00 -13.85
C LYS A 217 23.04 -0.78 -14.72
N PRO A 218 22.97 0.32 -15.49
CA PRO A 218 21.87 0.55 -16.41
C PRO A 218 21.78 -0.54 -17.48
N PRO A 219 20.59 -1.03 -17.83
CA PRO A 219 20.40 -1.96 -18.94
C PRO A 219 20.74 -1.28 -20.27
N GLU A 220 21.00 -2.07 -21.33
CA GLU A 220 21.44 -1.55 -22.63
C GLU A 220 20.48 -0.54 -23.25
N TRP A 221 19.17 -0.75 -23.13
CA TRP A 221 18.16 0.16 -23.64
C TRP A 221 18.14 1.54 -22.93
N ALA A 222 18.74 1.64 -21.76
CA ALA A 222 18.85 2.87 -20.99
C ALA A 222 20.21 3.57 -21.21
N LYS A 223 21.13 2.95 -21.95
CA LYS A 223 22.37 3.59 -22.37
C LYS A 223 22.08 4.56 -23.52
#